data_cfc6359f1c4616ddff2c076652e674a9
#
_entry.id   cfc6359f1c4616ddff2c076652e674a9
#
_cell.length_a   1.000
_cell.length_b   1.000
_cell.length_c   1.000
_cell.angle_alpha   90.00
_cell.angle_beta   90.00
_cell.angle_gamma   90.00
#
_symmetry.space_group_name_H-M   'P 1'
#
loop_
_entity.id
_entity.type
_entity.pdbx_description
1 polymer ?
#
loop_
_entity_poly.entity_id
_entity_poly.type
_entity_poly.pdbx_seq_one_letter_code
_entity_poly.pdbx_strand_id
1 'polypeptide(L)'
;GADQELCAPDFSTILAGNPPVGAATGTWTLVQGTGSPVNPNSPLTAVNGLSIGENIFTWTLAGGICVTTVDSTSIFVFDPTNPIANAGLDQELCMPQDSVFMAGSNLIFPATGTWTTLVGTGVPVAPGTPGTLISGLSIGLNSFQWEVYNGPCANPLTLDTVNIILYDDTTAAANAGPDLEQCLPLSDRTGQ
;
A
#
# COMPACT_ATOMS: atom_id res chain seq x y z
N GLY A 1 -8.96 2.74 -26.11
CA GLY A 1 -7.85 3.68 -25.82
C GLY A 1 -7.03 3.19 -24.66
N ALA A 2 -5.93 3.91 -24.35
CA ALA A 2 -5.12 3.58 -23.17
C ALA A 2 -5.85 3.94 -21.87
N ASP A 3 -5.54 3.23 -20.79
CA ASP A 3 -6.00 3.57 -19.45
C ASP A 3 -5.42 4.90 -19.01
N GLN A 4 -6.14 5.63 -18.15
CA GLN A 4 -5.81 6.97 -17.73
C GLN A 4 -5.88 7.10 -16.21
N GLU A 5 -5.03 7.98 -15.68
CA GLU A 5 -4.99 8.33 -14.28
C GLU A 5 -5.21 9.84 -14.10
N LEU A 6 -6.11 10.21 -13.22
CA LEU A 6 -6.46 11.58 -12.87
C LEU A 6 -6.38 11.77 -11.36
N CYS A 7 -6.22 13.02 -10.93
CA CYS A 7 -6.34 13.37 -9.51
C CYS A 7 -7.50 14.35 -9.35
N ALA A 8 -8.38 14.09 -8.37
CA ALA A 8 -9.44 15.06 -8.05
C ALA A 8 -8.84 16.43 -7.69
N PRO A 9 -9.43 17.55 -8.13
CA PRO A 9 -10.80 17.68 -8.66
C PRO A 9 -10.94 17.49 -10.19
N ASP A 10 -9.98 16.88 -10.89
CA ASP A 10 -10.10 16.63 -12.31
C ASP A 10 -11.03 15.43 -12.55
N PHE A 11 -12.31 15.70 -12.80
CA PHE A 11 -13.36 14.70 -13.05
C PHE A 11 -13.77 14.63 -14.52
N SER A 12 -12.85 14.95 -15.43
CA SER A 12 -13.09 14.94 -16.85
C SER A 12 -11.82 14.60 -17.64
N THR A 13 -11.99 13.93 -18.76
CA THR A 13 -10.90 13.62 -19.70
C THR A 13 -11.43 13.38 -21.11
N ILE A 14 -10.58 12.89 -22.03
CA ILE A 14 -10.94 12.55 -23.40
C ILE A 14 -10.84 11.05 -23.59
N LEU A 15 -11.94 10.43 -24.02
CA LEU A 15 -11.96 9.07 -24.52
C LEU A 15 -11.45 9.04 -25.97
N ALA A 16 -10.61 8.06 -26.31
CA ALA A 16 -9.95 7.93 -27.60
C ALA A 16 -10.10 6.52 -28.18
N GLY A 17 -11.21 6.26 -28.85
CA GLY A 17 -11.44 5.05 -29.64
C GLY A 17 -10.89 5.17 -31.05
N ASN A 18 -10.72 4.05 -31.74
CA ASN A 18 -10.41 4.04 -33.17
C ASN A 18 -11.65 4.42 -34.01
N PRO A 19 -11.47 5.15 -35.13
CA PRO A 19 -12.59 5.53 -35.96
C PRO A 19 -13.25 4.31 -36.62
N PRO A 20 -14.60 4.30 -36.72
CA PRO A 20 -15.32 3.31 -37.53
C PRO A 20 -14.92 3.39 -39.01
N VAL A 21 -14.94 2.25 -39.70
CA VAL A 21 -14.59 2.16 -41.13
C VAL A 21 -15.82 1.79 -41.96
N GLY A 22 -16.00 2.43 -43.12
CA GLY A 22 -17.13 2.18 -44.02
C GLY A 22 -18.48 2.57 -43.42
N ALA A 23 -19.42 1.63 -43.34
CA ALA A 23 -20.76 1.83 -42.78
C ALA A 23 -20.85 1.44 -41.29
N ALA A 24 -19.72 1.13 -40.63
CA ALA A 24 -19.70 0.80 -39.22
C ALA A 24 -20.02 2.04 -38.38
N THR A 25 -20.59 1.79 -37.20
CA THR A 25 -20.87 2.80 -36.17
C THR A 25 -20.11 2.46 -34.91
N GLY A 26 -19.67 3.49 -34.18
CA GLY A 26 -19.03 3.33 -32.90
C GLY A 26 -19.88 3.92 -31.77
N THR A 27 -19.80 3.34 -30.57
CA THR A 27 -20.55 3.85 -29.41
C THR A 27 -19.75 3.61 -28.13
N TRP A 28 -19.56 4.67 -27.36
CA TRP A 28 -19.07 4.62 -25.98
C TRP A 28 -20.19 4.29 -25.00
N THR A 29 -19.95 3.36 -24.10
CA THR A 29 -20.89 2.97 -23.04
C THR A 29 -20.15 2.92 -21.70
N LEU A 30 -20.75 3.52 -20.67
CA LEU A 30 -20.28 3.37 -19.29
C LEU A 30 -20.61 1.97 -18.79
N VAL A 31 -19.61 1.28 -18.20
CA VAL A 31 -19.73 -0.07 -17.63
C VAL A 31 -19.66 -0.02 -16.10
N GLN A 32 -18.75 0.78 -15.56
CA GLN A 32 -18.50 0.90 -14.11
C GLN A 32 -18.20 2.34 -13.76
N GLY A 33 -18.50 2.72 -12.51
CA GLY A 33 -18.26 4.07 -12.00
C GLY A 33 -19.29 5.07 -12.46
N THR A 34 -18.86 6.29 -12.73
CA THR A 34 -19.71 7.39 -13.23
C THR A 34 -19.07 8.08 -14.42
N GLY A 35 -19.81 8.95 -15.07
CA GLY A 35 -19.33 9.77 -16.19
C GLY A 35 -20.24 9.66 -17.39
N SER A 36 -20.28 10.74 -18.18
CA SER A 36 -21.09 10.82 -19.38
C SER A 36 -20.26 11.32 -20.55
N PRO A 37 -20.08 10.52 -21.61
CA PRO A 37 -19.49 10.99 -22.86
C PRO A 37 -20.34 12.11 -23.48
N VAL A 38 -19.73 13.23 -23.85
CA VAL A 38 -20.42 14.37 -24.48
C VAL A 38 -21.02 13.98 -25.82
N ASN A 39 -20.30 13.19 -26.59
CA ASN A 39 -20.79 12.60 -27.83
C ASN A 39 -20.43 11.11 -27.87
N PRO A 40 -21.34 10.24 -27.44
CA PRO A 40 -21.05 8.81 -27.29
C PRO A 40 -20.75 8.11 -28.63
N ASN A 41 -21.14 8.70 -29.77
CA ASN A 41 -20.89 8.12 -31.09
C ASN A 41 -19.58 8.64 -31.73
N SER A 42 -18.88 9.57 -31.11
CA SER A 42 -17.58 10.04 -31.58
C SER A 42 -16.46 9.19 -30.98
N PRO A 43 -15.52 8.66 -31.78
CA PRO A 43 -14.37 7.93 -31.26
C PRO A 43 -13.51 8.81 -30.34
N LEU A 44 -13.44 10.11 -30.61
CA LEU A 44 -12.76 11.09 -29.76
C LEU A 44 -13.82 12.00 -29.12
N THR A 45 -14.02 11.88 -27.81
CA THR A 45 -15.03 12.63 -27.08
C THR A 45 -14.61 12.91 -25.65
N ALA A 46 -15.00 14.09 -25.13
CA ALA A 46 -14.86 14.35 -23.71
C ALA A 46 -15.83 13.49 -22.89
N VAL A 47 -15.39 13.08 -21.72
CA VAL A 47 -16.23 12.50 -20.68
C VAL A 47 -16.15 13.38 -19.44
N ASN A 48 -17.30 13.66 -18.81
CA ASN A 48 -17.41 14.50 -17.63
C ASN A 48 -18.15 13.76 -16.50
N GLY A 49 -17.91 14.20 -15.26
CA GLY A 49 -18.61 13.67 -14.08
C GLY A 49 -18.12 12.30 -13.64
N LEU A 50 -16.80 12.06 -13.80
CA LEU A 50 -16.14 10.88 -13.26
C LEU A 50 -16.19 10.89 -11.72
N SER A 51 -16.24 9.71 -11.10
CA SER A 51 -16.12 9.55 -9.65
C SER A 51 -14.68 9.17 -9.25
N ILE A 52 -14.32 9.48 -8.00
CA ILE A 52 -13.13 8.88 -7.39
C ILE A 52 -13.26 7.35 -7.46
N GLY A 53 -12.15 6.68 -7.79
CA GLY A 53 -12.09 5.26 -8.05
C GLY A 53 -11.96 4.94 -9.53
N GLU A 54 -12.39 3.74 -9.92
CA GLU A 54 -12.31 3.26 -11.29
C GLU A 54 -13.60 3.53 -12.05
N ASN A 55 -13.45 4.13 -13.25
CA ASN A 55 -14.53 4.38 -14.20
C ASN A 55 -14.18 3.66 -15.51
N ILE A 56 -15.02 2.71 -15.92
CA ILE A 56 -14.76 1.86 -17.10
C ILE A 56 -15.73 2.23 -18.21
N PHE A 57 -15.18 2.52 -19.38
CA PHE A 57 -15.93 2.76 -20.62
C PHE A 57 -15.57 1.71 -21.67
N THR A 58 -16.55 1.25 -22.41
CA THR A 58 -16.38 0.38 -23.57
C THR A 58 -16.63 1.13 -24.87
N TRP A 59 -15.75 0.93 -25.85
CA TRP A 59 -15.94 1.34 -27.22
C TRP A 59 -16.41 0.15 -28.04
N THR A 60 -17.61 0.22 -28.57
CA THR A 60 -18.23 -0.83 -29.38
C THR A 60 -18.29 -0.38 -30.84
N LEU A 61 -17.73 -1.18 -31.75
CA LEU A 61 -17.88 -0.99 -33.18
C LEU A 61 -18.84 -2.04 -33.74
N ALA A 62 -19.93 -1.58 -34.37
CA ALA A 62 -20.93 -2.41 -35.04
C ALA A 62 -20.95 -2.14 -36.53
N GLY A 63 -20.76 -3.17 -37.34
CA GLY A 63 -20.70 -3.11 -38.81
C GLY A 63 -21.84 -3.83 -39.51
N GLY A 64 -23.09 -3.57 -39.12
CA GLY A 64 -24.27 -4.22 -39.72
C GLY A 64 -24.32 -5.72 -39.46
N ILE A 65 -24.21 -6.56 -40.49
CA ILE A 65 -24.15 -8.02 -40.40
C ILE A 65 -22.80 -8.59 -39.99
N CYS A 66 -21.76 -7.72 -39.91
CA CYS A 66 -20.42 -8.12 -39.50
C CYS A 66 -20.31 -8.26 -37.98
N VAL A 67 -19.21 -8.91 -37.54
CA VAL A 67 -18.94 -9.12 -36.12
C VAL A 67 -18.78 -7.77 -35.40
N THR A 68 -19.50 -7.60 -34.31
CA THR A 68 -19.29 -6.49 -33.36
C THR A 68 -17.98 -6.69 -32.61
N THR A 69 -17.18 -5.65 -32.50
CA THR A 69 -15.95 -5.64 -31.70
C THR A 69 -16.09 -4.66 -30.54
N VAL A 70 -15.53 -5.01 -29.39
CA VAL A 70 -15.59 -4.22 -28.16
C VAL A 70 -14.19 -4.14 -27.58
N ASP A 71 -13.81 -2.95 -27.12
CA ASP A 71 -12.59 -2.69 -26.33
C ASP A 71 -12.95 -1.78 -25.15
N SER A 72 -12.21 -1.87 -24.05
CA SER A 72 -12.45 -1.08 -22.84
C SER A 72 -11.25 -0.22 -22.47
N THR A 73 -11.54 0.86 -21.76
CA THR A 73 -10.53 1.72 -21.13
C THR A 73 -10.97 2.01 -19.69
N SER A 74 -10.02 1.93 -18.75
CA SER A 74 -10.21 2.31 -17.36
C SER A 74 -9.66 3.71 -17.11
N ILE A 75 -10.44 4.52 -16.40
CA ILE A 75 -10.03 5.84 -15.93
C ILE A 75 -10.04 5.82 -14.41
N PHE A 76 -8.86 5.89 -13.80
CA PHE A 76 -8.70 5.94 -12.35
C PHE A 76 -8.64 7.39 -11.89
N VAL A 77 -9.54 7.79 -10.99
CA VAL A 77 -9.51 9.11 -10.34
C VAL A 77 -9.06 8.93 -8.90
N PHE A 78 -7.89 9.46 -8.58
CA PHE A 78 -7.28 9.37 -7.26
C PHE A 78 -7.78 10.48 -6.34
N ASP A 79 -7.85 10.18 -5.03
CA ASP A 79 -8.21 11.15 -4.00
C ASP A 79 -6.94 11.89 -3.50
N PRO A 80 -6.86 13.24 -3.62
CA PRO A 80 -5.72 14.00 -3.11
C PRO A 80 -5.61 13.99 -1.59
N THR A 81 -6.68 13.59 -0.87
CA THR A 81 -6.70 13.48 0.59
C THR A 81 -6.23 12.12 1.09
N ASN A 82 -5.85 11.21 0.18
CA ASN A 82 -5.33 9.91 0.54
C ASN A 82 -4.11 10.05 1.47
N PRO A 83 -4.05 9.30 2.57
CA PRO A 83 -2.92 9.39 3.49
C PRO A 83 -1.58 9.08 2.79
N ILE A 84 -0.55 9.84 3.15
CA ILE A 84 0.83 9.51 2.80
C ILE A 84 1.25 8.21 3.51
N ALA A 85 2.35 7.60 3.06
CA ALA A 85 2.90 6.42 3.70
C ALA A 85 3.17 6.70 5.19
N ASN A 86 2.70 5.78 6.03
CA ASN A 86 3.00 5.68 7.44
C ASN A 86 3.10 4.18 7.77
N ALA A 87 4.27 3.75 8.17
CA ALA A 87 4.58 2.35 8.47
C ALA A 87 4.18 1.92 9.89
N GLY A 88 3.71 2.85 10.71
CA GLY A 88 3.45 2.65 12.13
C GLY A 88 4.68 2.91 13.00
N LEU A 89 4.57 2.59 14.28
CA LEU A 89 5.65 2.79 15.25
C LEU A 89 6.63 1.62 15.24
N ASP A 90 7.89 1.90 15.56
CA ASP A 90 8.90 0.88 15.82
C ASP A 90 8.46 -0.06 16.95
N GLN A 91 8.84 -1.33 16.87
CA GLN A 91 8.40 -2.37 17.79
C GLN A 91 9.58 -3.17 18.32
N GLU A 92 9.41 -3.68 19.54
CA GLU A 92 10.35 -4.58 20.18
C GLU A 92 9.63 -5.88 20.54
N LEU A 93 10.23 -7.00 20.19
CA LEU A 93 9.71 -8.34 20.44
C LEU A 93 10.79 -9.19 21.10
N CYS A 94 10.35 -10.24 21.79
CA CYS A 94 11.22 -11.23 22.39
C CYS A 94 10.84 -12.62 21.88
N MET A 95 11.82 -13.45 21.59
CA MET A 95 11.57 -14.85 21.26
C MET A 95 10.68 -15.52 22.33
N PRO A 96 9.81 -16.46 21.99
CA PRO A 96 9.67 -17.11 20.67
C PRO A 96 8.73 -16.39 19.69
N GLN A 97 8.36 -15.15 19.93
CA GLN A 97 7.47 -14.39 19.03
C GLN A 97 8.28 -13.81 17.86
N ASP A 98 8.32 -14.53 16.75
CA ASP A 98 9.04 -14.16 15.53
C ASP A 98 8.13 -13.58 14.43
N SER A 99 6.95 -13.12 14.80
CA SER A 99 5.96 -12.59 13.86
C SER A 99 5.17 -11.43 14.46
N VAL A 100 4.71 -10.50 13.60
CA VAL A 100 4.02 -9.29 14.02
C VAL A 100 3.07 -8.78 12.93
N PHE A 101 1.95 -8.19 13.34
CA PHE A 101 1.08 -7.45 12.42
C PHE A 101 1.60 -6.02 12.23
N MET A 102 1.63 -5.61 10.98
CA MET A 102 2.03 -4.26 10.59
C MET A 102 0.87 -3.28 10.78
N ALA A 103 1.19 -1.98 10.78
CA ALA A 103 0.23 -0.89 10.96
C ALA A 103 0.39 0.19 9.89
N GLY A 104 0.48 -0.21 8.64
CA GLY A 104 0.54 0.72 7.51
C GLY A 104 -0.71 1.58 7.40
N SER A 105 -0.56 2.80 6.85
CA SER A 105 -1.68 3.69 6.58
C SER A 105 -2.71 3.04 5.66
N ASN A 106 -4.00 3.15 6.02
CA ASN A 106 -5.10 2.71 5.17
C ASN A 106 -5.26 3.64 3.98
N LEU A 107 -5.54 3.07 2.81
CA LEU A 107 -5.59 3.77 1.55
C LEU A 107 -7.01 3.83 1.01
N ILE A 108 -7.27 4.90 0.24
CA ILE A 108 -8.51 5.08 -0.51
C ILE A 108 -8.23 4.60 -1.95
N PHE A 109 -9.00 3.60 -2.42
CA PHE A 109 -8.88 3.12 -3.80
C PHE A 109 -9.09 4.27 -4.81
N PRO A 110 -8.27 4.38 -5.87
CA PRO A 110 -7.36 3.38 -6.44
C PRO A 110 -5.91 3.44 -5.94
N ALA A 111 -5.57 4.23 -4.91
CA ALA A 111 -4.23 4.22 -4.36
C ALA A 111 -3.82 2.81 -3.90
N THR A 112 -2.56 2.50 -4.05
CA THR A 112 -1.99 1.20 -3.69
C THR A 112 -0.83 1.35 -2.71
N GLY A 113 -0.59 0.32 -1.92
CA GLY A 113 0.55 0.28 -1.02
C GLY A 113 1.28 -1.06 -1.10
N THR A 114 2.55 -1.06 -0.75
CA THR A 114 3.38 -2.26 -0.77
C THR A 114 4.39 -2.27 0.36
N TRP A 115 4.43 -3.36 1.11
CA TRP A 115 5.47 -3.64 2.09
C TRP A 115 6.67 -4.30 1.43
N THR A 116 7.86 -3.77 1.74
CA THR A 116 9.14 -4.33 1.29
C THR A 116 10.06 -4.54 2.49
N THR A 117 10.70 -5.71 2.58
CA THR A 117 11.72 -6.00 3.58
C THR A 117 13.03 -5.34 3.16
N LEU A 118 13.60 -4.47 4.01
CA LEU A 118 14.88 -3.80 3.81
C LEU A 118 16.02 -4.51 4.54
N VAL A 119 15.76 -4.95 5.78
CA VAL A 119 16.74 -5.61 6.66
C VAL A 119 16.04 -6.78 7.36
N GLY A 120 16.77 -7.86 7.59
CA GLY A 120 16.29 -9.06 8.27
C GLY A 120 15.70 -10.08 7.29
N THR A 121 15.03 -11.12 7.85
CA THR A 121 14.48 -12.25 7.08
C THR A 121 12.96 -12.28 7.07
N GLY A 122 12.29 -11.39 7.80
CA GLY A 122 10.83 -11.34 7.87
C GLY A 122 10.19 -11.13 6.49
N VAL A 123 9.09 -11.85 6.23
CA VAL A 123 8.38 -11.81 4.96
C VAL A 123 6.93 -11.36 5.16
N PRO A 124 6.46 -10.33 4.43
CA PRO A 124 5.05 -9.94 4.40
C PRO A 124 4.20 -11.05 3.77
N VAL A 125 3.17 -11.52 4.47
CA VAL A 125 2.24 -12.56 3.97
C VAL A 125 1.37 -12.02 2.83
N ALA A 126 0.93 -10.78 2.95
CA ALA A 126 0.16 -10.07 1.93
C ALA A 126 0.73 -8.65 1.76
N PRO A 127 1.77 -8.45 0.94
CA PRO A 127 2.54 -7.19 0.88
C PRO A 127 1.69 -5.97 0.50
N GLY A 128 0.61 -6.13 -0.24
CA GLY A 128 -0.32 -5.04 -0.59
C GLY A 128 -1.31 -4.65 0.52
N THR A 129 -1.29 -5.33 1.67
CA THR A 129 -2.24 -5.08 2.76
C THR A 129 -1.57 -4.27 3.88
N PRO A 130 -2.12 -3.08 4.28
CA PRO A 130 -1.51 -2.24 5.31
C PRO A 130 -1.22 -2.97 6.64
N GLY A 131 -2.18 -3.80 7.10
CA GLY A 131 -2.08 -4.58 8.34
C GLY A 131 -1.57 -6.01 8.13
N THR A 132 -0.72 -6.27 7.15
CA THR A 132 -0.20 -7.64 6.88
C THR A 132 0.55 -8.23 8.07
N LEU A 133 0.54 -9.54 8.17
CA LEU A 133 1.44 -10.27 9.07
C LEU A 133 2.83 -10.35 8.44
N ILE A 134 3.86 -10.01 9.21
CA ILE A 134 5.24 -10.36 8.93
C ILE A 134 5.57 -11.61 9.73
N SER A 135 6.20 -12.60 9.11
CA SER A 135 6.63 -13.84 9.77
C SER A 135 8.09 -14.16 9.45
N GLY A 136 8.74 -14.89 10.36
CA GLY A 136 10.14 -15.30 10.20
C GLY A 136 11.14 -14.15 10.43
N LEU A 137 10.87 -13.30 11.43
CA LEU A 137 11.81 -12.27 11.86
C LEU A 137 13.12 -12.90 12.34
N SER A 138 14.24 -12.29 11.97
CA SER A 138 15.57 -12.64 12.50
C SER A 138 15.85 -11.94 13.82
N ILE A 139 16.63 -12.58 14.70
CA ILE A 139 17.14 -11.91 15.90
C ILE A 139 17.92 -10.64 15.51
N GLY A 140 17.70 -9.56 16.24
CA GLY A 140 18.25 -8.24 15.99
C GLY A 140 17.30 -7.37 15.17
N LEU A 141 17.84 -6.46 14.37
CA LEU A 141 17.09 -5.47 13.59
C LEU A 141 16.45 -6.12 12.37
N ASN A 142 15.16 -5.90 12.23
CA ASN A 142 14.40 -6.10 10.99
C ASN A 142 13.78 -4.76 10.60
N SER A 143 13.87 -4.37 9.34
CA SER A 143 13.38 -3.09 8.85
C SER A 143 12.49 -3.31 7.64
N PHE A 144 11.33 -2.66 7.64
CA PHE A 144 10.32 -2.77 6.58
C PHE A 144 9.91 -1.39 6.11
N GLN A 145 9.70 -1.25 4.81
CA GLN A 145 9.25 -0.02 4.17
C GLN A 145 7.81 -0.19 3.68
N TRP A 146 6.96 0.78 4.02
CA TRP A 146 5.64 0.95 3.43
C TRP A 146 5.73 1.99 2.32
N GLU A 147 5.48 1.58 1.09
CA GLU A 147 5.39 2.43 -0.08
C GLU A 147 3.92 2.66 -0.43
N VAL A 148 3.55 3.91 -0.71
CA VAL A 148 2.20 4.28 -1.16
C VAL A 148 2.29 5.02 -2.48
N TYR A 149 1.57 4.50 -3.49
CA TYR A 149 1.36 5.13 -4.77
C TYR A 149 -0.05 5.74 -4.85
N ASN A 150 -0.14 7.05 -5.12
CA ASN A 150 -1.38 7.80 -5.20
C ASN A 150 -1.55 8.49 -6.57
N GLY A 151 -1.22 7.78 -7.65
CA GLY A 151 -1.40 8.25 -9.01
C GLY A 151 -0.75 9.62 -9.28
N PRO A 152 -1.36 10.47 -10.11
CA PRO A 152 -0.82 11.77 -10.49
C PRO A 152 -1.07 12.89 -9.45
N CYS A 153 -1.55 12.56 -8.22
CA CYS A 153 -1.76 13.54 -7.16
C CYS A 153 -0.45 14.17 -6.67
N ALA A 154 -0.53 15.21 -5.85
CA ALA A 154 0.62 16.03 -5.41
C ALA A 154 1.75 15.23 -4.72
N ASN A 155 1.40 14.11 -4.07
CA ASN A 155 2.36 13.17 -3.48
C ASN A 155 2.17 11.80 -4.14
N PRO A 156 2.65 11.62 -5.40
CA PRO A 156 2.36 10.42 -6.17
C PRO A 156 2.98 9.15 -5.58
N LEU A 157 4.14 9.29 -4.94
CA LEU A 157 4.86 8.21 -4.27
C LEU A 157 5.38 8.70 -2.93
N THR A 158 5.04 7.99 -1.86
CA THR A 158 5.53 8.26 -0.52
C THR A 158 6.05 6.98 0.13
N LEU A 159 7.02 7.12 1.02
CA LEU A 159 7.72 6.02 1.68
C LEU A 159 7.80 6.31 3.17
N ASP A 160 7.62 5.29 4.00
CA ASP A 160 7.92 5.32 5.42
C ASP A 160 8.47 3.98 5.87
N THR A 161 9.26 3.97 6.94
CA THR A 161 10.00 2.80 7.40
C THR A 161 9.72 2.55 8.87
N VAL A 162 9.50 1.29 9.22
CA VAL A 162 9.36 0.81 10.60
C VAL A 162 10.47 -0.19 10.92
N ASN A 163 11.00 -0.10 12.12
CA ASN A 163 12.00 -1.02 12.66
C ASN A 163 11.37 -1.94 13.70
N ILE A 164 11.72 -3.22 13.62
CA ILE A 164 11.31 -4.24 14.58
C ILE A 164 12.57 -4.91 15.11
N ILE A 165 12.81 -4.80 16.41
CA ILE A 165 13.96 -5.43 17.06
C ILE A 165 13.45 -6.71 17.74
N LEU A 166 13.98 -7.86 17.31
CA LEU A 166 13.70 -9.14 17.96
C LEU A 166 14.87 -9.52 18.87
N TYR A 167 14.58 -9.60 20.15
CA TYR A 167 15.55 -10.02 21.18
C TYR A 167 15.57 -11.54 21.32
N ASP A 168 16.75 -12.09 21.60
CA ASP A 168 16.93 -13.47 21.99
C ASP A 168 16.51 -13.63 23.47
N ASP A 169 15.67 -14.61 23.77
CA ASP A 169 15.26 -14.94 25.12
C ASP A 169 16.27 -15.85 25.87
N THR A 170 17.29 -16.32 25.16
CA THR A 170 18.32 -17.21 25.72
C THR A 170 19.42 -16.48 26.46
N THR A 171 19.28 -15.14 26.67
CA THR A 171 20.25 -14.39 27.47
C THR A 171 20.35 -14.97 28.88
N ALA A 172 21.58 -15.24 29.33
CA ALA A 172 21.82 -15.79 30.65
C ALA A 172 21.17 -14.92 31.74
N ALA A 173 20.44 -15.55 32.65
CA ALA A 173 19.87 -14.86 33.79
C ALA A 173 20.96 -14.12 34.57
N ALA A 174 20.70 -12.89 34.98
CA ALA A 174 21.63 -12.14 35.81
C ALA A 174 21.94 -12.93 37.09
N ASN A 175 23.22 -13.08 37.40
CA ASN A 175 23.71 -13.71 38.58
C ASN A 175 24.66 -12.73 39.31
N ALA A 176 24.24 -12.28 40.49
CA ALA A 176 25.04 -11.36 41.30
C ALA A 176 26.17 -12.06 42.06
N GLY A 177 26.32 -13.36 41.88
CA GLY A 177 27.22 -14.19 42.68
C GLY A 177 26.70 -14.54 44.06
N PRO A 178 27.42 -15.32 44.85
CA PRO A 178 27.02 -15.67 46.22
C PRO A 178 27.08 -14.46 47.14
N ASP A 179 26.18 -14.39 48.08
CA ASP A 179 26.21 -13.42 49.16
C ASP A 179 27.50 -13.59 49.96
N LEU A 180 28.20 -12.50 50.24
CA LEU A 180 29.39 -12.49 51.06
C LEU A 180 29.03 -12.08 52.47
N GLU A 181 29.14 -13.02 53.39
CA GLU A 181 29.11 -12.73 54.83
C GLU A 181 30.53 -12.41 55.28
N GLN A 182 30.77 -11.19 55.78
CA GLN A 182 32.05 -10.78 56.33
C GLN A 182 31.92 -10.55 57.80
N CYS A 183 32.54 -11.42 58.61
CA CYS A 183 32.66 -11.21 60.04
C CYS A 183 33.70 -10.13 60.28
N LEU A 184 33.33 -9.04 60.92
CA LEU A 184 34.28 -8.09 61.47
C LEU A 184 35.07 -8.77 62.58
N PRO A 185 36.40 -8.66 62.60
CA PRO A 185 37.13 -9.18 63.74
C PRO A 185 36.67 -8.45 65.02
N LEU A 186 36.26 -9.21 66.06
CA LEU A 186 36.04 -8.66 67.37
C LEU A 186 37.31 -7.93 67.80
N SER A 187 37.24 -6.60 67.87
CA SER A 187 38.31 -5.84 68.52
C SER A 187 38.39 -6.30 69.98
N ASP A 188 39.48 -6.95 70.31
CA ASP A 188 39.77 -7.37 71.64
C ASP A 188 39.76 -6.13 72.56
N ARG A 189 38.68 -6.02 73.37
CA ARG A 189 38.67 -5.06 74.49
C ARG A 189 39.47 -5.66 75.59
N THR A 190 40.79 -5.63 75.48
CA THR A 190 41.64 -5.72 76.70
C THR A 190 41.59 -4.39 77.43
N GLY A 191 40.76 -4.30 78.40
CA GLY A 191 40.72 -3.16 79.27
C GLY A 191 41.95 -3.08 80.16
N GLN A 192 42.27 -1.90 80.54
CA GLN A 192 42.79 -1.50 81.81
C GLN A 192 42.01 -0.30 82.28
#